data_5fec505590bd56381b6ef77b0593bfc6
#
_entry.id   5fec505590bd56381b6ef77b0593bfc6
#
_cell.length_a   1.000
_cell.length_b   1.000
_cell.length_c   1.000
_cell.angle_alpha   90.00
_cell.angle_beta   90.00
_cell.angle_gamma   90.00
#
_symmetry.space_group_name_H-M   'P 1'
#
loop_
_entity.id
_entity.type
_entity.pdbx_description
1 polymer ?
#
loop_
_entity_poly.entity_id
_entity_poly.type
_entity_poly.pdbx_seq_one_letter_code
_entity_poly.pdbx_strand_id
1 'polypeptide(L)'
;MTEQLEARVEDVVQDIARDLDEEIYVLAPPKQNYLLLEVALSAAASLLLQAFVEGTKTVIADASADGIRVGFRRIMHSLRNRFAGALDEPNSMADDDANEARRNIASELWELRKHWTATQLESLTAKVQLDFQQALIGEGMSEGAAVSVATKLGAATTRLLAEADDTSV
;
A
#
# COMPACT_ATOMS: atom_id res chain seq x y z
N MET A 1 -14.19 -7.71 -15.08
CA MET A 1 -12.84 -7.18 -15.30
C MET A 1 -12.15 -6.70 -14.03
N THR A 2 -12.83 -5.90 -13.21
CA THR A 2 -12.28 -5.50 -11.89
C THR A 2 -12.10 -6.66 -10.92
N GLU A 3 -12.95 -7.68 -10.98
CA GLU A 3 -12.87 -8.86 -10.11
C GLU A 3 -11.56 -9.64 -10.27
N GLN A 4 -11.07 -9.80 -11.50
CA GLN A 4 -9.77 -10.45 -11.74
C GLN A 4 -8.63 -9.61 -11.18
N LEU A 5 -8.69 -8.30 -11.34
CA LEU A 5 -7.68 -7.39 -10.80
C LEU A 5 -7.72 -7.38 -9.27
N GLU A 6 -8.91 -7.40 -8.66
CA GLU A 6 -9.06 -7.52 -7.21
C GLU A 6 -8.42 -8.81 -6.67
N ALA A 7 -8.61 -9.95 -7.37
CA ALA A 7 -7.98 -11.21 -6.98
C ALA A 7 -6.45 -11.14 -7.08
N ARG A 8 -5.92 -10.47 -8.10
CA ARG A 8 -4.47 -10.23 -8.24
C ARG A 8 -3.94 -9.31 -7.14
N VAL A 9 -4.69 -8.28 -6.80
CA VAL A 9 -4.36 -7.39 -5.66
C VAL A 9 -4.30 -8.20 -4.38
N GLU A 10 -5.24 -9.10 -4.15
CA GLU A 10 -5.24 -9.96 -2.97
C GLU A 10 -3.97 -10.83 -2.89
N ASP A 11 -3.59 -11.47 -3.99
CA ASP A 11 -2.37 -12.28 -4.03
C ASP A 11 -1.12 -11.45 -3.71
N VAL A 12 -1.03 -10.26 -4.29
CA VAL A 12 0.09 -9.34 -4.04
C VAL A 12 0.10 -8.86 -2.58
N VAL A 13 -1.05 -8.55 -2.02
CA VAL A 13 -1.18 -8.15 -0.62
C VAL A 13 -0.73 -9.26 0.33
N GLN A 14 -1.07 -10.51 0.05
CA GLN A 14 -0.62 -11.65 0.84
C GLN A 14 0.91 -11.80 0.78
N ASP A 15 1.51 -11.61 -0.38
CA ASP A 15 2.97 -11.61 -0.54
C ASP A 15 3.63 -10.48 0.26
N ILE A 16 3.08 -9.27 0.20
CA ILE A 16 3.58 -8.12 0.97
C ILE A 16 3.48 -8.41 2.47
N ALA A 17 2.35 -8.91 2.93
CA ALA A 17 2.14 -9.22 4.35
C ALA A 17 3.16 -10.24 4.87
N ARG A 18 3.45 -11.26 4.08
CA ARG A 18 4.41 -12.30 4.42
C ARG A 18 5.85 -11.78 4.41
N ASP A 19 6.22 -11.02 3.38
CA ASP A 19 7.60 -10.59 3.16
C ASP A 19 7.98 -9.36 4.01
N LEU A 20 7.01 -8.57 4.43
CA LEU A 20 7.21 -7.33 5.18
C LEU A 20 6.60 -7.35 6.59
N ASP A 21 6.38 -8.53 7.17
CA ASP A 21 5.75 -8.64 8.50
C ASP A 21 6.52 -7.87 9.57
N GLU A 22 7.85 -7.97 9.60
CA GLU A 22 8.69 -7.26 10.57
C GLU A 22 8.58 -5.74 10.42
N GLU A 23 8.60 -5.23 9.20
CA GLU A 23 8.48 -3.81 8.90
C GLU A 23 7.09 -3.27 9.24
N ILE A 24 6.05 -4.06 8.99
CA ILE A 24 4.68 -3.71 9.36
C ILE A 24 4.55 -3.60 10.88
N TYR A 25 5.17 -4.49 11.64
CA TYR A 25 5.16 -4.43 13.10
C TYR A 25 5.83 -3.15 13.63
N VAL A 26 6.85 -2.64 12.97
CA VAL A 26 7.49 -1.37 13.35
C VAL A 26 6.54 -0.20 13.14
N LEU A 27 5.80 -0.18 12.03
CA LEU A 27 4.87 0.90 11.68
C LEU A 27 3.59 0.86 12.50
N ALA A 28 3.10 -0.31 12.82
CA ALA A 28 1.85 -0.52 13.56
C ALA A 28 2.06 -1.55 14.67
N PRO A 29 2.83 -1.20 15.73
CA PRO A 29 3.13 -2.14 16.80
C PRO A 29 1.85 -2.54 17.53
N PRO A 30 1.65 -3.85 17.79
CA PRO A 30 0.48 -4.31 18.54
C PRO A 30 0.55 -3.81 19.97
N LYS A 31 -0.58 -3.36 20.52
CA LYS A 31 -0.68 -3.06 21.95
C LYS A 31 -0.52 -4.37 22.73
N GLN A 32 0.19 -4.34 23.86
CA GLN A 32 0.32 -5.46 24.81
C GLN A 32 1.13 -6.67 24.31
N ASN A 33 2.11 -6.49 23.44
CA ASN A 33 3.03 -7.55 23.00
C ASN A 33 2.38 -8.76 22.28
N TYR A 34 1.15 -8.62 21.78
CA TYR A 34 0.53 -9.64 20.94
C TYR A 34 0.99 -9.49 19.50
N LEU A 35 1.26 -10.61 18.85
CA LEU A 35 1.50 -10.63 17.41
C LEU A 35 0.23 -10.21 16.67
N LEU A 36 0.38 -9.43 15.61
CA LEU A 36 -0.74 -9.11 14.74
C LEU A 36 -1.27 -10.39 14.13
N LEU A 37 -2.58 -10.54 14.13
CA LEU A 37 -3.23 -11.65 13.45
C LEU A 37 -2.96 -11.54 11.95
N GLU A 38 -2.91 -12.68 11.27
CA GLU A 38 -2.69 -12.75 9.82
C GLU A 38 -3.64 -11.83 9.04
N VAL A 39 -4.91 -11.75 9.46
CA VAL A 39 -5.91 -10.85 8.88
C VAL A 39 -5.51 -9.38 9.06
N ALA A 40 -5.01 -9.02 10.23
CA ALA A 40 -4.56 -7.65 10.51
C ALA A 40 -3.29 -7.29 9.72
N LEU A 41 -2.37 -8.24 9.52
CA LEU A 41 -1.21 -8.06 8.67
C LEU A 41 -1.60 -7.83 7.21
N SER A 42 -2.57 -8.59 6.70
CA SER A 42 -3.11 -8.43 5.35
C SER A 42 -3.80 -7.07 5.18
N ALA A 43 -4.55 -6.62 6.19
CA ALA A 43 -5.16 -5.30 6.19
C ALA A 43 -4.11 -4.20 6.17
N ALA A 44 -3.05 -4.33 6.97
CA ALA A 44 -1.93 -3.39 6.99
C ALA A 44 -1.22 -3.32 5.64
N ALA A 45 -0.92 -4.47 5.06
CA ALA A 45 -0.30 -4.56 3.75
C ALA A 45 -1.18 -3.92 2.66
N SER A 46 -2.50 -4.14 2.72
CA SER A 46 -3.47 -3.52 1.80
C SER A 46 -3.44 -2.00 1.90
N LEU A 47 -3.40 -1.45 3.11
CA LEU A 47 -3.37 -0.02 3.33
C LEU A 47 -2.04 0.60 2.89
N LEU A 48 -0.92 -0.09 3.09
CA LEU A 48 0.38 0.35 2.59
C LEU A 48 0.41 0.39 1.07
N LEU A 49 -0.10 -0.64 0.41
CA LEU A 49 -0.19 -0.68 -1.05
C LEU A 49 -1.12 0.41 -1.57
N GLN A 50 -2.26 0.61 -0.93
CA GLN A 50 -3.19 1.69 -1.27
C GLN A 50 -2.51 3.07 -1.15
N ALA A 51 -1.75 3.30 -0.09
CA ALA A 51 -0.99 4.53 0.11
C ALA A 51 0.00 4.76 -1.03
N PHE A 52 0.68 3.72 -1.46
CA PHE A 52 1.64 3.79 -2.56
C PHE A 52 0.95 4.11 -3.90
N VAL A 53 -0.16 3.46 -4.20
CA VAL A 53 -0.94 3.70 -5.42
C VAL A 53 -1.52 5.12 -5.42
N GLU A 54 -2.06 5.57 -4.30
CA GLU A 54 -2.54 6.94 -4.15
C GLU A 54 -1.41 7.97 -4.28
N GLY A 55 -0.22 7.66 -3.79
CA GLY A 55 0.98 8.47 -3.99
C GLY A 55 1.32 8.62 -5.47
N THR A 56 1.21 7.57 -6.25
CA THR A 56 1.40 7.61 -7.71
C THR A 56 0.39 8.55 -8.37
N LYS A 57 -0.86 8.47 -7.97
CA LYS A 57 -1.92 9.37 -8.46
C LYS A 57 -1.66 10.83 -8.06
N THR A 58 -1.19 11.06 -6.85
CA THR A 58 -0.87 12.40 -6.34
C THR A 58 0.29 13.04 -7.13
N VAL A 59 1.31 12.27 -7.48
CA VAL A 59 2.43 12.75 -8.31
C VAL A 59 1.96 13.18 -9.69
N ILE A 60 0.95 12.53 -10.23
CA ILE A 60 0.32 12.90 -11.50
C ILE A 60 -0.41 14.23 -11.37
N ALA A 61 -1.15 14.44 -10.27
CA ALA A 61 -1.94 15.63 -10.04
C ALA A 61 -1.11 16.83 -9.56
N ASP A 62 -0.13 16.57 -8.71
CA ASP A 62 0.75 17.59 -8.12
C ASP A 62 2.11 16.97 -7.81
N ALA A 63 3.14 17.38 -8.55
CA ALA A 63 4.50 16.85 -8.43
C ALA A 63 5.22 17.30 -7.15
N SER A 64 4.53 17.91 -6.17
CA SER A 64 5.17 18.33 -4.93
C SER A 64 5.40 17.15 -3.98
N ALA A 65 6.65 16.99 -3.52
CA ALA A 65 7.02 15.97 -2.53
C ALA A 65 6.26 16.16 -1.20
N ASP A 66 5.86 17.36 -0.87
CA ASP A 66 5.14 17.68 0.37
C ASP A 66 3.72 17.11 0.38
N GLY A 67 3.03 17.10 -0.76
CA GLY A 67 1.69 16.51 -0.88
C GLY A 67 1.69 15.02 -0.62
N ILE A 68 2.70 14.30 -1.11
CA ILE A 68 2.88 12.87 -0.90
C ILE A 68 3.15 12.57 0.58
N ARG A 69 4.01 13.34 1.22
CA ARG A 69 4.34 13.19 2.65
C ARG A 69 3.13 13.43 3.54
N VAL A 70 2.35 14.48 3.27
CA VAL A 70 1.13 14.78 4.04
C VAL A 70 0.09 13.68 3.89
N GLY A 71 -0.15 13.23 2.67
CA GLY A 71 -1.08 12.13 2.39
C GLY A 71 -0.64 10.84 3.08
N PHE A 72 0.64 10.51 3.01
CA PHE A 72 1.21 9.32 3.64
C PHE A 72 1.09 9.38 5.17
N ARG A 73 1.40 10.53 5.79
CA ARG A 73 1.23 10.70 7.25
C ARG A 73 -0.20 10.47 7.70
N ARG A 74 -1.18 10.98 6.95
CA ARG A 74 -2.60 10.75 7.24
C ARG A 74 -2.95 9.28 7.21
N ILE A 75 -2.49 8.57 6.20
CA ILE A 75 -2.74 7.14 6.04
C ILE A 75 -2.08 6.36 7.17
N MET A 76 -0.84 6.66 7.51
CA MET A 76 -0.13 6.00 8.61
C MET A 76 -0.76 6.28 9.96
N HIS A 77 -1.22 7.50 10.20
CA HIS A 77 -1.94 7.85 11.42
C HIS A 77 -3.27 7.09 11.52
N SER A 78 -4.03 7.05 10.44
CA SER A 78 -5.27 6.27 10.35
C SER A 78 -5.01 4.77 10.55
N LEU A 79 -3.96 4.23 9.95
CA LEU A 79 -3.53 2.85 10.12
C LEU A 79 -3.27 2.51 11.58
N ARG A 80 -2.45 3.32 12.26
CA ARG A 80 -2.13 3.13 13.68
C ARG A 80 -3.37 3.17 14.57
N ASN A 81 -4.28 4.11 14.31
CA ASN A 81 -5.53 4.23 15.06
C ASN A 81 -6.46 3.05 14.83
N ARG A 82 -6.57 2.59 13.59
CA ARG A 82 -7.39 1.41 13.23
C ARG A 82 -6.84 0.14 13.86
N PHE A 83 -5.51 -0.05 13.87
CA PHE A 83 -4.90 -1.21 14.52
C PHE A 83 -5.03 -1.17 16.02
N ALA A 84 -4.93 0.01 16.62
CA ALA A 84 -5.21 0.17 18.05
C ALA A 84 -6.64 -0.25 18.42
N GLY A 85 -7.63 0.08 17.58
CA GLY A 85 -9.02 -0.33 17.73
C GLY A 85 -9.28 -1.81 17.43
N ALA A 86 -8.60 -2.37 16.41
CA ALA A 86 -8.77 -3.77 15.98
C ALA A 86 -8.29 -4.79 17.02
N LEU A 87 -7.39 -4.41 17.91
CA LEU A 87 -6.94 -5.25 19.01
C LEU A 87 -8.01 -5.41 20.11
N ASP A 88 -8.92 -4.45 20.21
CA ASP A 88 -10.05 -4.51 21.16
C ASP A 88 -11.22 -5.33 20.59
N GLU A 89 -11.38 -5.39 19.25
CA GLU A 89 -12.41 -6.18 18.56
C GLU A 89 -11.83 -6.86 17.31
N PRO A 90 -11.08 -7.97 17.44
CA PRO A 90 -10.24 -8.49 16.35
C PRO A 90 -10.96 -9.10 15.14
N ASN A 91 -12.29 -9.28 15.16
CA ASN A 91 -12.96 -10.13 14.17
C ASN A 91 -13.86 -9.43 13.15
N SER A 92 -14.15 -8.12 13.24
CA SER A 92 -15.14 -7.51 12.35
C SER A 92 -14.65 -6.36 11.47
N MET A 93 -13.61 -5.63 11.87
CA MET A 93 -13.20 -4.43 11.13
C MET A 93 -12.05 -4.65 10.13
N ALA A 94 -11.17 -5.61 10.38
CA ALA A 94 -10.00 -5.83 9.54
C ALA A 94 -10.35 -6.39 8.16
N ASP A 95 -11.36 -7.26 8.05
CA ASP A 95 -11.79 -7.85 6.79
C ASP A 95 -12.46 -6.81 5.88
N ASP A 96 -13.33 -5.97 6.44
CA ASP A 96 -14.03 -4.93 5.68
C ASP A 96 -13.06 -3.88 5.16
N ASP A 97 -12.11 -3.44 5.98
CA ASP A 97 -11.06 -2.49 5.60
C ASP A 97 -10.14 -3.07 4.51
N ALA A 98 -9.77 -4.33 4.63
CA ALA A 98 -8.95 -5.01 3.64
C ALA A 98 -9.68 -5.17 2.30
N ASN A 99 -10.96 -5.54 2.32
CA ASN A 99 -11.78 -5.67 1.12
C ASN A 99 -11.99 -4.32 0.42
N GLU A 100 -12.27 -3.27 1.20
CA GLU A 100 -12.39 -1.91 0.68
C GLU A 100 -11.09 -1.43 0.06
N ALA A 101 -9.97 -1.63 0.73
CA ALA A 101 -8.64 -1.26 0.23
C ALA A 101 -8.33 -1.97 -1.09
N ARG A 102 -8.60 -3.27 -1.19
CA ARG A 102 -8.39 -4.03 -2.43
C ARG A 102 -9.21 -3.51 -3.59
N ARG A 103 -10.49 -3.20 -3.36
CA ARG A 103 -11.36 -2.62 -4.38
C ARG A 103 -10.86 -1.24 -4.82
N ASN A 104 -10.44 -0.41 -3.88
CA ASN A 104 -9.90 0.91 -4.16
C ASN A 104 -8.60 0.82 -4.97
N ILE A 105 -7.69 -0.08 -4.60
CA ILE A 105 -6.45 -0.32 -5.33
C ILE A 105 -6.75 -0.75 -6.78
N ALA A 106 -7.62 -1.72 -6.96
CA ALA A 106 -7.99 -2.22 -8.29
C ALA A 106 -8.61 -1.12 -9.16
N SER A 107 -9.53 -0.34 -8.59
CA SER A 107 -10.17 0.78 -9.27
C SER A 107 -9.17 1.87 -9.69
N GLU A 108 -8.27 2.25 -8.80
CA GLU A 108 -7.24 3.27 -9.07
C GLU A 108 -6.24 2.80 -10.14
N LEU A 109 -5.81 1.55 -10.07
CA LEU A 109 -4.90 0.98 -11.08
C LEU A 109 -5.56 0.94 -12.46
N TRP A 110 -6.83 0.57 -12.51
CA TRP A 110 -7.61 0.57 -13.74
C TRP A 110 -7.69 1.96 -14.36
N GLU A 111 -8.01 2.98 -13.56
CA GLU A 111 -8.07 4.37 -14.00
C GLU A 111 -6.69 4.89 -14.49
N LEU A 112 -5.63 4.56 -13.78
CA LEU A 112 -4.27 4.92 -14.19
C LEU A 112 -3.93 4.32 -15.56
N ARG A 113 -4.28 3.06 -15.80
CA ARG A 113 -3.98 2.39 -17.08
C ARG A 113 -4.78 2.93 -18.26
N LYS A 114 -5.95 3.50 -18.01
CA LYS A 114 -6.75 4.14 -19.08
C LYS A 114 -6.08 5.39 -19.64
N HIS A 115 -5.39 6.15 -18.80
CA HIS A 115 -4.90 7.47 -19.16
C HIS A 115 -3.39 7.54 -19.38
N TRP A 116 -2.63 6.53 -18.96
CA TRP A 116 -1.18 6.53 -18.94
C TRP A 116 -0.60 5.27 -19.56
N THR A 117 0.52 5.41 -20.28
CA THR A 117 1.25 4.25 -20.80
C THR A 117 2.02 3.55 -19.68
N ALA A 118 2.37 2.28 -19.91
CA ALA A 118 3.17 1.50 -18.95
C ALA A 118 4.51 2.18 -18.64
N THR A 119 5.19 2.74 -19.63
CA THR A 119 6.46 3.43 -19.45
C THR A 119 6.34 4.68 -18.59
N GLN A 120 5.27 5.46 -18.81
CA GLN A 120 4.99 6.65 -18.01
C GLN A 120 4.72 6.28 -16.55
N LEU A 121 3.92 5.25 -16.32
CA LEU A 121 3.58 4.77 -14.97
C LEU A 121 4.80 4.20 -14.25
N GLU A 122 5.69 3.50 -14.94
CA GLU A 122 6.93 3.00 -14.39
C GLU A 122 7.83 4.14 -13.86
N SER A 123 7.96 5.22 -14.62
CA SER A 123 8.72 6.40 -14.22
C SER A 123 8.11 7.08 -12.99
N LEU A 124 6.78 7.20 -12.96
CA LEU A 124 6.05 7.76 -11.82
C LEU A 124 6.20 6.89 -10.57
N THR A 125 6.10 5.58 -10.74
CA THR A 125 6.26 4.63 -9.65
C THR A 125 7.66 4.71 -9.02
N ALA A 126 8.70 4.85 -9.85
CA ALA A 126 10.07 5.02 -9.37
C ALA A 126 10.23 6.28 -8.51
N LYS A 127 9.61 7.39 -8.93
CA LYS A 127 9.62 8.64 -8.17
C LYS A 127 8.87 8.51 -6.85
N VAL A 128 7.69 7.89 -6.88
CA VAL A 128 6.90 7.64 -5.66
C VAL A 128 7.67 6.74 -4.70
N GLN A 129 8.40 5.75 -5.21
CA GLN A 129 9.22 4.85 -4.39
C GLN A 129 10.25 5.61 -3.56
N LEU A 130 10.94 6.58 -4.16
CA LEU A 130 11.92 7.41 -3.44
C LEU A 130 11.24 8.28 -2.38
N ASP A 131 10.16 8.95 -2.72
CA ASP A 131 9.42 9.82 -1.80
C ASP A 131 8.81 9.00 -0.65
N PHE A 132 8.29 7.83 -0.96
CA PHE A 132 7.73 6.90 0.02
C PHE A 132 8.80 6.40 1.01
N GLN A 133 9.97 6.05 0.50
CA GLN A 133 11.13 5.67 1.33
C GLN A 133 11.50 6.78 2.33
N GLN A 134 11.57 8.02 1.88
CA GLN A 134 11.86 9.16 2.75
C GLN A 134 10.77 9.38 3.80
N ALA A 135 9.51 9.18 3.44
CA ALA A 135 8.40 9.27 4.38
C ALA A 135 8.46 8.19 5.45
N LEU A 136 8.82 6.96 5.09
CA LEU A 136 8.99 5.86 6.04
C LEU A 136 10.12 6.14 7.04
N ILE A 137 11.23 6.69 6.58
CA ILE A 137 12.34 7.10 7.45
C ILE A 137 11.86 8.20 8.42
N GLY A 138 11.08 9.16 7.94
CA GLY A 138 10.48 10.20 8.76
C GLY A 138 9.54 9.68 9.84
N GLU A 139 8.93 8.50 9.63
CA GLU A 139 8.06 7.83 10.62
C GLU A 139 8.84 6.93 11.59
N GLY A 140 10.15 6.91 11.53
CA GLY A 140 11.01 6.19 12.47
C GLY A 140 11.51 4.84 11.96
N MET A 141 11.26 4.50 10.71
CA MET A 141 11.79 3.27 10.11
C MET A 141 13.28 3.44 9.78
N SER A 142 14.06 2.38 9.95
CA SER A 142 15.47 2.39 9.55
C SER A 142 15.58 2.52 8.02
N GLU A 143 16.69 3.07 7.55
CA GLU A 143 16.93 3.24 6.11
C GLU A 143 16.82 1.92 5.36
N GLY A 144 17.42 0.84 5.86
CA GLY A 144 17.37 -0.49 5.26
C GLY A 144 15.95 -1.04 5.16
N ALA A 145 15.17 -0.91 6.23
CA ALA A 145 13.77 -1.33 6.25
C ALA A 145 12.90 -0.48 5.30
N ALA A 146 13.11 0.83 5.29
CA ALA A 146 12.38 1.74 4.40
C ALA A 146 12.66 1.44 2.92
N VAL A 147 13.88 1.13 2.56
CA VAL A 147 14.26 0.69 1.20
C VAL A 147 13.55 -0.61 0.84
N SER A 148 13.54 -1.60 1.75
CA SER A 148 12.84 -2.87 1.55
C SER A 148 11.36 -2.66 1.27
N VAL A 149 10.67 -1.89 2.10
CA VAL A 149 9.23 -1.62 1.96
C VAL A 149 8.93 -0.89 0.66
N ALA A 150 9.62 0.20 0.39
CA ALA A 150 9.40 1.00 -0.81
C ALA A 150 9.69 0.21 -2.09
N THR A 151 10.75 -0.58 -2.12
CA THR A 151 11.11 -1.44 -3.25
C THR A 151 10.04 -2.50 -3.49
N LYS A 152 9.58 -3.16 -2.44
CA LYS A 152 8.52 -4.20 -2.54
C LYS A 152 7.20 -3.61 -3.04
N LEU A 153 6.80 -2.47 -2.52
CA LEU A 153 5.57 -1.80 -2.95
C LEU A 153 5.67 -1.30 -4.40
N GLY A 154 6.82 -0.77 -4.79
CA GLY A 154 7.08 -0.35 -6.17
C GLY A 154 7.01 -1.53 -7.15
N ALA A 155 7.65 -2.64 -6.82
CA ALA A 155 7.61 -3.86 -7.64
C ALA A 155 6.20 -4.43 -7.73
N ALA A 156 5.47 -4.46 -6.62
CA ALA A 156 4.08 -4.91 -6.57
C ALA A 156 3.16 -4.05 -7.45
N THR A 157 3.30 -2.74 -7.38
CA THR A 157 2.51 -1.79 -8.18
C THR A 157 2.80 -1.96 -9.67
N THR A 158 4.06 -2.07 -10.05
CA THR A 158 4.48 -2.28 -11.44
C THR A 158 3.90 -3.60 -11.98
N ARG A 159 3.95 -4.66 -11.20
CA ARG A 159 3.37 -5.96 -11.57
C ARG A 159 1.86 -5.85 -11.78
N LEU A 160 1.15 -5.21 -10.86
CA LEU A 160 -0.29 -5.03 -10.96
C LEU A 160 -0.69 -4.16 -12.16
N LEU A 161 0.08 -3.13 -12.48
CA LEU A 161 -0.16 -2.30 -13.67
C LEU A 161 -0.01 -3.09 -14.96
N ALA A 162 0.97 -4.00 -15.04
CA ALA A 162 1.14 -4.89 -16.18
C ALA A 162 -0.04 -5.88 -16.29
N GLU A 163 -0.48 -6.44 -15.18
CA GLU A 163 -1.63 -7.35 -15.14
C GLU A 163 -2.94 -6.64 -15.47
N ALA A 164 -3.10 -5.38 -15.09
CA ALA A 164 -4.26 -4.57 -15.45
C ALA A 164 -4.36 -4.34 -16.97
N ASP A 165 -3.22 -4.25 -17.65
CA ASP A 165 -3.19 -4.15 -19.11
C ASP A 165 -3.69 -5.44 -19.77
N ASP A 166 -3.27 -6.60 -19.28
CA ASP A 166 -3.68 -7.91 -19.77
C ASP A 166 -5.19 -8.16 -19.61
N THR A 167 -5.81 -7.59 -18.56
CA THR A 167 -7.25 -7.75 -18.32
C THR A 167 -8.12 -6.78 -19.14
N SER A 168 -7.52 -5.81 -19.83
CA SER A 168 -8.25 -4.80 -20.62
C SER A 168 -8.58 -5.26 -22.05
N VAL A 169 -8.13 -6.43 -22.44
CA VAL A 169 -8.37 -7.00 -23.79
C VAL A 169 -9.68 -7.74 -23.85
#